data_a8f3b67933f5682e20bc100bbe171bd9
#
_entry.id   a8f3b67933f5682e20bc100bbe171bd9
#
_cell.length_a   1.000
_cell.length_b   1.000
_cell.length_c   1.000
_cell.angle_alpha   90.00
_cell.angle_beta   90.00
_cell.angle_gamma   90.00
#
_symmetry.space_group_name_H-M   'P 1'
#
loop_
_entity.id
_entity.type
_entity.pdbx_description
1 polymer ?
#
loop_
_entity_poly.entity_id
_entity_poly.type
_entity_poly.pdbx_seq_one_letter_code
_entity_poly.pdbx_strand_id
1 'polypeptide(L)'
;MGFIDSLMRKGNVMQVVVLAGGVGSRLRPWTNQIPKPLLPMLDKTLLERVVEGMPSNLVDEVIVAGGYKVDMIRQYFADADVDFDVTIVPEDGPLGTGGALANCSDVVSGTFACFNGDIVSSLEITPVLDLHKKNGGIGTLALWEVEDPTRFGIVGLDDNSRITQFKEKPTKEEVFSNLINAGSYVLEDDIFDIMPRGKHSIEREIFPGLAADGQLNGKQFSGYFIDAGTPESWSEGVQACIRNKRFSSGEVCGGSWFSNPMAKVIDGARIVGSMIEGNVVIGGSDITESTVLSGSSVGDNCVISSCLIGRNTTIGSNCNLSGVVVDHNSIIPSQTNQIGGKWPLES
;
A
#
# COMPACT_ATOMS: atom_id res chain seq x y z
N MET A 1 23.74 20.83 24.14
CA MET A 1 22.56 19.94 24.36
C MET A 1 22.28 19.00 23.19
N GLY A 2 22.86 19.21 22.00
CA GLY A 2 22.58 18.40 20.79
C GLY A 2 23.40 17.13 20.57
N PHE A 3 24.52 16.90 21.28
CA PHE A 3 25.38 15.75 21.01
C PHE A 3 25.06 14.52 21.92
N ILE A 4 24.48 14.73 23.09
CA ILE A 4 24.07 13.67 24.00
C ILE A 4 22.70 13.11 23.64
N ASP A 5 21.78 13.93 23.08
CA ASP A 5 20.49 13.48 22.53
C ASP A 5 20.64 12.60 21.28
N SER A 6 21.66 12.86 20.47
CA SER A 6 21.99 12.01 19.29
C SER A 6 22.52 10.62 19.68
N LEU A 7 23.24 10.50 20.80
CA LEU A 7 23.77 9.23 21.29
C LEU A 7 22.73 8.38 22.03
N MET A 8 21.68 8.99 22.59
CA MET A 8 20.58 8.26 23.26
C MET A 8 19.50 7.76 22.27
N ARG A 9 19.41 8.32 21.07
CA ARG A 9 18.49 7.84 20.00
C ARG A 9 18.98 6.57 19.29
N LYS A 10 20.27 6.22 19.37
CA LYS A 10 20.88 5.08 18.65
C LYS A 10 20.56 3.68 19.17
N GLY A 11 19.69 3.54 20.18
CA GLY A 11 19.45 2.23 20.82
C GLY A 11 18.26 1.42 20.29
N ASN A 12 17.33 2.02 19.54
CA ASN A 12 16.07 1.34 19.15
C ASN A 12 15.50 1.75 17.78
N VAL A 13 16.18 2.58 17.00
CA VAL A 13 15.72 2.94 15.64
C VAL A 13 16.12 1.88 14.63
N MET A 14 15.26 1.64 13.66
CA MET A 14 15.48 0.67 12.58
C MET A 14 15.22 1.30 11.21
N GLN A 15 15.88 0.76 10.20
CA GLN A 15 15.58 1.05 8.80
C GLN A 15 14.31 0.33 8.37
N VAL A 16 13.59 0.93 7.43
CA VAL A 16 12.37 0.37 6.85
C VAL A 16 12.55 0.24 5.34
N VAL A 17 12.56 -0.97 4.81
CA VAL A 17 12.59 -1.21 3.37
C VAL A 17 11.16 -1.32 2.86
N VAL A 18 10.81 -0.55 1.82
CA VAL A 18 9.52 -0.65 1.13
C VAL A 18 9.74 -1.16 -0.28
N LEU A 19 9.20 -2.35 -0.58
CA LEU A 19 9.28 -2.97 -1.90
C LEU A 19 8.27 -2.31 -2.85
N ALA A 20 8.71 -1.41 -3.69
CA ALA A 20 7.89 -0.53 -4.52
C ALA A 20 8.18 -0.64 -6.04
N GLY A 21 8.85 -1.71 -6.49
CA GLY A 21 9.27 -1.89 -7.89
C GLY A 21 8.16 -2.17 -8.90
N GLY A 22 6.93 -2.45 -8.44
CA GLY A 22 5.82 -2.82 -9.29
C GLY A 22 5.24 -1.67 -10.12
N VAL A 23 4.93 -1.91 -11.40
CA VAL A 23 4.31 -0.91 -12.31
C VAL A 23 2.84 -0.61 -12.02
N GLY A 24 2.18 -1.38 -11.14
CA GLY A 24 0.78 -1.17 -10.78
C GLY A 24 -0.21 -1.34 -11.96
N SER A 25 0.02 -2.30 -12.85
CA SER A 25 -0.72 -2.46 -14.11
C SER A 25 -2.25 -2.58 -13.96
N ARG A 26 -2.73 -3.12 -12.83
CA ARG A 26 -4.17 -3.27 -12.54
C ARG A 26 -4.85 -1.93 -12.22
N LEU A 27 -4.10 -0.92 -11.76
CA LEU A 27 -4.58 0.45 -11.51
C LEU A 27 -4.35 1.40 -12.71
N ARG A 28 -3.97 0.87 -13.88
CA ARG A 28 -3.97 1.67 -15.11
C ARG A 28 -5.40 2.11 -15.44
N PRO A 29 -5.56 3.31 -15.98
CA PRO A 29 -4.53 4.21 -16.54
C PRO A 29 -3.81 5.11 -15.53
N TRP A 30 -4.23 5.24 -14.29
CA TRP A 30 -3.61 6.12 -13.29
C TRP A 30 -2.09 5.91 -13.17
N THR A 31 -1.66 4.65 -13.12
CA THR A 31 -0.24 4.32 -12.97
C THR A 31 0.59 4.54 -14.24
N ASN A 32 -0.04 4.87 -15.37
CA ASN A 32 0.68 5.36 -16.53
C ASN A 32 1.31 6.75 -16.29
N GLN A 33 0.73 7.55 -15.40
CA GLN A 33 1.17 8.91 -15.11
C GLN A 33 1.85 9.03 -13.76
N ILE A 34 1.31 8.39 -12.70
CA ILE A 34 1.80 8.47 -11.32
C ILE A 34 2.22 7.05 -10.88
N PRO A 35 3.43 6.83 -10.34
CA PRO A 35 3.79 5.52 -9.82
C PRO A 35 2.89 5.13 -8.65
N LYS A 36 2.54 3.84 -8.54
CA LYS A 36 1.62 3.32 -7.53
C LYS A 36 1.91 3.80 -6.09
N PRO A 37 3.17 3.85 -5.62
CA PRO A 37 3.49 4.34 -4.28
C PRO A 37 3.06 5.78 -4.01
N LEU A 38 2.94 6.62 -5.05
CA LEU A 38 2.52 8.02 -4.93
C LEU A 38 1.03 8.26 -5.19
N LEU A 39 0.24 7.21 -5.44
CA LEU A 39 -1.20 7.39 -5.56
C LEU A 39 -1.78 7.84 -4.21
N PRO A 40 -2.66 8.87 -4.21
CA PRO A 40 -3.21 9.43 -2.98
C PRO A 40 -4.25 8.51 -2.36
N MET A 41 -4.12 8.26 -1.05
CA MET A 41 -5.11 7.56 -0.24
C MET A 41 -5.45 8.44 0.96
N LEU A 42 -6.51 9.22 0.87
CA LEU A 42 -6.89 10.34 1.72
C LEU A 42 -5.80 11.45 1.68
N ASP A 43 -5.28 11.85 2.82
CA ASP A 43 -4.28 12.92 2.97
C ASP A 43 -2.83 12.47 2.80
N LYS A 44 -2.57 11.20 2.52
CA LYS A 44 -1.23 10.63 2.35
C LYS A 44 -1.13 9.84 1.04
N THR A 45 0.09 9.61 0.59
CA THR A 45 0.37 8.66 -0.48
C THR A 45 0.24 7.21 0.02
N LEU A 46 0.10 6.25 -0.90
CA LEU A 46 0.07 4.83 -0.54
C LEU A 46 1.34 4.42 0.20
N LEU A 47 2.52 4.91 -0.18
CA LEU A 47 3.78 4.60 0.49
C LEU A 47 3.77 5.08 1.95
N GLU A 48 3.33 6.31 2.20
CA GLU A 48 3.20 6.82 3.58
C GLU A 48 2.19 5.99 4.40
N ARG A 49 1.11 5.48 3.76
CA ARG A 49 0.16 4.57 4.43
C ARG A 49 0.80 3.24 4.82
N VAL A 50 1.65 2.69 3.95
CA VAL A 50 2.37 1.43 4.22
C VAL A 50 3.26 1.55 5.45
N VAL A 51 4.02 2.65 5.57
CA VAL A 51 4.93 2.87 6.71
C VAL A 51 4.25 3.40 7.97
N GLU A 52 2.98 3.78 7.90
CA GLU A 52 2.23 4.38 9.01
C GLU A 52 2.03 3.43 10.20
N GLY A 53 2.18 2.11 10.02
CA GLY A 53 2.20 1.10 11.08
C GLY A 53 3.48 1.10 11.93
N MET A 54 4.48 1.89 11.54
CA MET A 54 5.72 2.07 12.26
C MET A 54 5.60 3.24 13.23
N PRO A 55 5.90 3.06 14.53
CA PRO A 55 6.05 4.20 15.44
C PRO A 55 7.18 5.13 14.96
N SER A 56 6.92 6.44 14.87
CA SER A 56 7.89 7.41 14.35
C SER A 56 9.20 7.43 15.12
N ASN A 57 9.16 7.11 16.42
CA ASN A 57 10.37 7.01 17.25
C ASN A 57 11.21 5.74 16.99
N LEU A 58 10.71 4.80 16.18
CA LEU A 58 11.44 3.59 15.79
C LEU A 58 11.99 3.66 14.36
N VAL A 59 11.57 4.64 13.56
CA VAL A 59 12.03 4.80 12.17
C VAL A 59 13.19 5.80 12.12
N ASP A 60 14.31 5.36 11.58
CA ASP A 60 15.46 6.23 11.27
C ASP A 60 15.39 6.66 9.78
N GLU A 61 15.20 5.70 8.93
CA GLU A 61 15.24 5.86 7.48
C GLU A 61 14.25 4.92 6.78
N VAL A 62 13.59 5.42 5.74
CA VAL A 62 12.77 4.61 4.82
C VAL A 62 13.53 4.43 3.51
N ILE A 63 13.85 3.18 3.19
CA ILE A 63 14.54 2.78 1.96
C ILE A 63 13.50 2.29 0.97
N VAL A 64 13.34 2.97 -0.16
CA VAL A 64 12.39 2.61 -1.21
C VAL A 64 13.12 1.83 -2.30
N ALA A 65 12.88 0.53 -2.37
CA ALA A 65 13.32 -0.33 -3.46
C ALA A 65 12.32 -0.21 -4.63
N GLY A 66 12.71 0.46 -5.71
CA GLY A 66 11.80 0.73 -6.80
C GLY A 66 12.47 1.10 -8.11
N GLY A 67 11.84 0.74 -9.23
CA GLY A 67 12.35 1.03 -10.57
C GLY A 67 11.42 1.91 -11.41
N TYR A 68 10.11 1.64 -11.34
CA TYR A 68 9.15 2.35 -12.19
C TYR A 68 8.93 3.80 -11.72
N LYS A 69 9.29 4.76 -12.58
CA LYS A 69 9.15 6.21 -12.31
C LYS A 69 9.79 6.66 -10.99
N VAL A 70 10.90 6.07 -10.64
CA VAL A 70 11.60 6.30 -9.37
C VAL A 70 11.97 7.77 -9.14
N ASP A 71 12.24 8.53 -10.21
CA ASP A 71 12.54 9.96 -10.10
C ASP A 71 11.35 10.79 -9.60
N MET A 72 10.12 10.37 -9.90
CA MET A 72 8.94 11.02 -9.32
C MET A 72 8.82 10.75 -7.81
N ILE A 73 9.18 9.55 -7.36
CA ILE A 73 9.21 9.21 -5.93
C ILE A 73 10.28 10.05 -5.23
N ARG A 74 11.48 10.16 -5.84
CA ARG A 74 12.57 10.98 -5.30
C ARG A 74 12.16 12.45 -5.19
N GLN A 75 11.56 13.00 -6.24
CA GLN A 75 11.11 14.41 -6.25
C GLN A 75 10.01 14.63 -5.19
N TYR A 76 9.06 13.73 -5.05
CA TYR A 76 8.01 13.85 -4.05
C TYR A 76 8.59 13.94 -2.63
N PHE A 77 9.48 13.02 -2.25
CA PHE A 77 10.06 13.00 -0.90
C PHE A 77 11.13 14.07 -0.66
N ALA A 78 11.68 14.69 -1.70
CA ALA A 78 12.53 15.87 -1.54
C ALA A 78 11.74 17.09 -1.04
N ASP A 79 10.44 17.17 -1.35
CA ASP A 79 9.56 18.30 -1.01
C ASP A 79 8.54 17.94 0.10
N ALA A 80 8.39 16.64 0.45
CA ALA A 80 7.42 16.18 1.43
C ALA A 80 7.88 16.48 2.87
N ASP A 81 6.94 16.88 3.72
CA ASP A 81 7.15 17.04 5.17
C ASP A 81 6.86 15.69 5.86
N VAL A 82 7.89 14.85 5.97
CA VAL A 82 7.84 13.53 6.62
C VAL A 82 8.85 13.47 7.75
N ASP A 83 8.54 12.69 8.79
CA ASP A 83 9.35 12.59 10.03
C ASP A 83 10.53 11.59 9.90
N PHE A 84 10.92 11.18 8.69
CA PHE A 84 11.97 10.20 8.43
C PHE A 84 12.78 10.55 7.18
N ASP A 85 14.04 10.12 7.15
CA ASP A 85 14.86 10.22 5.96
C ASP A 85 14.42 9.21 4.89
N VAL A 86 14.57 9.55 3.61
CA VAL A 86 14.19 8.67 2.48
C VAL A 86 15.38 8.43 1.57
N THR A 87 15.79 7.17 1.49
CA THR A 87 16.79 6.70 0.51
C THR A 87 16.11 5.87 -0.57
N ILE A 88 16.45 6.13 -1.84
CA ILE A 88 15.89 5.40 -2.97
C ILE A 88 16.95 4.51 -3.58
N VAL A 89 16.67 3.20 -3.60
CA VAL A 89 17.48 2.19 -4.26
C VAL A 89 16.82 1.82 -5.59
N PRO A 90 17.37 2.30 -6.74
CA PRO A 90 16.75 2.06 -8.03
C PRO A 90 16.96 0.61 -8.49
N GLU A 91 15.97 0.09 -9.23
CA GLU A 91 16.05 -1.19 -9.94
C GLU A 91 16.20 -0.94 -11.44
N ASP A 92 17.19 -1.55 -12.09
CA ASP A 92 17.40 -1.47 -13.55
C ASP A 92 16.39 -2.30 -14.34
N GLY A 93 15.48 -2.99 -13.66
CA GLY A 93 14.42 -3.82 -14.22
C GLY A 93 13.70 -4.61 -13.12
N PRO A 94 12.64 -5.38 -13.44
CA PRO A 94 11.88 -6.12 -12.45
C PRO A 94 12.71 -7.21 -11.77
N LEU A 95 13.12 -7.00 -10.53
CA LEU A 95 13.95 -7.94 -9.75
C LEU A 95 13.13 -8.95 -8.95
N GLY A 96 11.80 -8.77 -8.83
CA GLY A 96 10.97 -9.53 -7.89
C GLY A 96 11.21 -9.10 -6.44
N THR A 97 10.41 -9.62 -5.51
CA THR A 97 10.46 -9.21 -4.10
C THR A 97 11.82 -9.49 -3.45
N GLY A 98 12.38 -10.66 -3.67
CA GLY A 98 13.69 -11.05 -3.14
C GLY A 98 14.83 -10.26 -3.78
N GLY A 99 14.84 -10.14 -5.11
CA GLY A 99 15.88 -9.40 -5.82
C GLY A 99 15.87 -7.90 -5.50
N ALA A 100 14.69 -7.29 -5.34
CA ALA A 100 14.53 -5.91 -4.91
C ALA A 100 15.10 -5.69 -3.50
N LEU A 101 14.81 -6.60 -2.57
CA LEU A 101 15.37 -6.55 -1.23
C LEU A 101 16.88 -6.75 -1.23
N ALA A 102 17.40 -7.77 -1.94
CA ALA A 102 18.82 -8.04 -2.05
C ALA A 102 19.61 -6.86 -2.65
N ASN A 103 18.97 -6.07 -3.52
CA ASN A 103 19.58 -4.85 -4.09
C ASN A 103 19.79 -3.74 -3.04
N CYS A 104 19.16 -3.84 -1.86
CA CYS A 104 19.32 -2.91 -0.74
C CYS A 104 20.45 -3.31 0.23
N SER A 105 21.15 -4.43 0.01
CA SER A 105 22.14 -4.98 0.95
C SER A 105 23.28 -4.01 1.31
N ASP A 106 23.65 -3.11 0.41
CA ASP A 106 24.74 -2.15 0.66
C ASP A 106 24.31 -0.96 1.55
N VAL A 107 23.00 -0.78 1.79
CA VAL A 107 22.45 0.36 2.54
C VAL A 107 21.65 -0.06 3.78
N VAL A 108 21.36 -1.35 3.94
CA VAL A 108 20.65 -1.91 5.09
C VAL A 108 21.61 -2.58 6.04
N SER A 109 21.42 -2.40 7.35
CA SER A 109 22.26 -3.03 8.37
C SER A 109 21.47 -3.36 9.65
N GLY A 110 21.80 -4.49 10.27
CA GLY A 110 21.18 -4.99 11.49
C GLY A 110 19.70 -5.38 11.29
N THR A 111 18.93 -5.33 12.38
CA THR A 111 17.49 -5.63 12.32
C THR A 111 16.73 -4.52 11.61
N PHE A 112 15.93 -4.84 10.61
CA PHE A 112 15.14 -3.88 9.84
C PHE A 112 13.71 -4.37 9.59
N ALA A 113 12.79 -3.43 9.31
CA ALA A 113 11.46 -3.77 8.82
C ALA A 113 11.44 -3.80 7.29
N CYS A 114 10.63 -4.69 6.70
CA CYS A 114 10.42 -4.75 5.26
C CYS A 114 8.92 -4.87 4.95
N PHE A 115 8.42 -4.02 4.06
CA PHE A 115 7.01 -3.96 3.70
C PHE A 115 6.81 -4.09 2.19
N ASN A 116 5.79 -4.84 1.79
CA ASN A 116 5.26 -4.74 0.44
C ASN A 116 4.58 -3.38 0.27
N GLY A 117 4.97 -2.61 -0.74
CA GLY A 117 4.58 -1.22 -0.95
C GLY A 117 3.13 -0.99 -1.39
N ASP A 118 2.27 -1.99 -1.27
CA ASP A 118 0.85 -1.94 -1.63
C ASP A 118 -0.09 -2.49 -0.55
N ILE A 119 0.44 -2.81 0.63
CA ILE A 119 -0.37 -3.32 1.75
C ILE A 119 -0.79 -2.17 2.66
N VAL A 120 -2.09 -2.01 2.83
CA VAL A 120 -2.69 -1.09 3.81
C VAL A 120 -3.36 -1.90 4.91
N SER A 121 -2.85 -1.80 6.13
CA SER A 121 -3.31 -2.64 7.22
C SER A 121 -3.33 -1.92 8.56
N SER A 122 -3.96 -2.55 9.56
CA SER A 122 -3.92 -2.14 10.96
C SER A 122 -2.74 -2.72 11.72
N LEU A 123 -1.73 -3.23 11.02
CA LEU A 123 -0.54 -3.78 11.64
C LEU A 123 0.18 -2.73 12.50
N GLU A 124 0.45 -3.08 13.73
CA GLU A 124 1.44 -2.43 14.58
C GLU A 124 2.70 -3.31 14.59
N ILE A 125 3.83 -2.75 14.21
CA ILE A 125 5.07 -3.54 14.06
C ILE A 125 5.68 -3.99 15.41
N THR A 126 5.42 -3.26 16.48
CA THR A 126 6.01 -3.53 17.79
C THR A 126 5.81 -4.97 18.29
N PRO A 127 4.60 -5.58 18.23
CA PRO A 127 4.41 -6.97 18.62
C PRO A 127 5.18 -7.99 17.74
N VAL A 128 5.44 -7.64 16.46
CA VAL A 128 6.27 -8.46 15.55
C VAL A 128 7.73 -8.39 15.96
N LEU A 129 8.22 -7.19 16.24
CA LEU A 129 9.58 -6.93 16.72
C LEU A 129 9.85 -7.59 18.08
N ASP A 130 8.88 -7.53 19.00
CA ASP A 130 9.01 -8.16 20.33
C ASP A 130 9.12 -9.69 20.20
N LEU A 131 8.31 -10.30 19.33
CA LEU A 131 8.40 -11.74 19.06
C LEU A 131 9.74 -12.09 18.42
N HIS A 132 10.19 -11.25 17.46
CA HIS A 132 11.48 -11.42 16.80
C HIS A 132 12.64 -11.43 17.80
N LYS A 133 12.71 -10.42 18.66
CA LYS A 133 13.72 -10.32 19.72
C LYS A 133 13.67 -11.50 20.69
N LYS A 134 12.47 -11.99 21.03
CA LYS A 134 12.27 -13.10 21.95
C LYS A 134 12.75 -14.43 21.37
N ASN A 135 12.36 -14.72 20.13
CA ASN A 135 12.57 -16.01 19.51
C ASN A 135 13.88 -16.08 18.70
N GLY A 136 14.45 -14.95 18.28
CA GLY A 136 15.56 -14.90 17.34
C GLY A 136 15.22 -15.51 15.99
N GLY A 137 16.22 -15.81 15.19
CA GLY A 137 16.11 -16.29 13.82
C GLY A 137 16.28 -15.14 12.82
N ILE A 138 16.21 -15.45 11.52
CA ILE A 138 16.47 -14.47 10.45
C ILE A 138 15.25 -13.58 10.18
N GLY A 139 14.03 -14.06 10.49
CA GLY A 139 12.85 -13.26 10.21
C GLY A 139 11.63 -13.56 11.06
N THR A 140 10.78 -12.55 11.19
CA THR A 140 9.43 -12.67 11.76
C THR A 140 8.44 -12.01 10.81
N LEU A 141 7.45 -12.78 10.36
CA LEU A 141 6.42 -12.37 9.41
C LEU A 141 5.15 -11.94 10.16
N ALA A 142 4.56 -10.82 9.75
CA ALA A 142 3.19 -10.50 10.11
C ALA A 142 2.23 -11.42 9.35
N LEU A 143 1.24 -11.96 10.05
CA LEU A 143 0.31 -12.94 9.52
C LEU A 143 -1.13 -12.43 9.64
N TRP A 144 -1.92 -12.74 8.62
CA TRP A 144 -3.34 -12.45 8.57
C TRP A 144 -4.14 -13.72 8.27
N GLU A 145 -5.38 -13.81 8.75
CA GLU A 145 -6.25 -14.93 8.47
C GLU A 145 -7.28 -14.57 7.41
N VAL A 146 -7.43 -15.42 6.39
CA VAL A 146 -8.36 -15.24 5.26
C VAL A 146 -9.20 -16.49 5.02
N GLU A 147 -10.34 -16.32 4.36
CA GLU A 147 -11.20 -17.44 3.95
C GLU A 147 -10.60 -18.22 2.76
N ASP A 148 -10.09 -17.51 1.75
CA ASP A 148 -9.42 -18.10 0.58
C ASP A 148 -7.95 -17.67 0.53
N PRO A 149 -7.02 -18.54 0.96
CA PRO A 149 -5.59 -18.23 1.00
C PRO A 149 -4.86 -18.50 -0.32
N THR A 150 -5.50 -18.98 -1.36
CA THR A 150 -4.84 -19.46 -2.59
C THR A 150 -4.07 -18.38 -3.37
N ARG A 151 -4.32 -17.11 -3.06
CA ARG A 151 -3.66 -15.97 -3.70
C ARG A 151 -2.40 -15.49 -2.98
N PHE A 152 -2.11 -16.05 -1.81
CA PHE A 152 -1.06 -15.59 -0.89
C PHE A 152 -0.08 -16.71 -0.54
N GLY A 153 0.98 -16.37 0.16
CA GLY A 153 1.82 -17.35 0.82
C GLY A 153 1.15 -17.81 2.12
N ILE A 154 0.97 -19.12 2.31
CA ILE A 154 0.40 -19.70 3.53
C ILE A 154 1.47 -20.23 4.47
N VAL A 155 1.20 -20.16 5.77
CA VAL A 155 2.15 -20.60 6.80
C VAL A 155 1.52 -21.56 7.80
N GLY A 156 2.31 -22.54 8.25
CA GLY A 156 2.01 -23.38 9.41
C GLY A 156 2.84 -22.91 10.60
N LEU A 157 2.23 -22.78 11.78
CA LEU A 157 2.90 -22.41 13.03
C LEU A 157 2.96 -23.56 14.01
N ASP A 158 4.02 -23.61 14.83
CA ASP A 158 4.05 -24.37 16.05
C ASP A 158 3.52 -23.56 17.26
N ASP A 159 3.49 -24.20 18.45
CA ASP A 159 3.02 -23.59 19.69
C ASP A 159 3.91 -22.41 20.17
N ASN A 160 5.11 -22.26 19.64
CA ASN A 160 6.07 -21.20 19.95
C ASN A 160 6.05 -20.07 18.91
N SER A 161 5.09 -20.09 17.98
CA SER A 161 4.99 -19.15 16.86
C SER A 161 6.15 -19.26 15.86
N ARG A 162 6.84 -20.41 15.78
CA ARG A 162 7.77 -20.71 14.70
C ARG A 162 6.99 -21.10 13.46
N ILE A 163 7.38 -20.59 12.30
CA ILE A 163 6.88 -21.04 11.01
C ILE A 163 7.57 -22.37 10.68
N THR A 164 6.78 -23.43 10.63
CA THR A 164 7.26 -24.79 10.33
C THR A 164 7.09 -25.17 8.86
N GLN A 165 6.22 -24.46 8.15
CA GLN A 165 5.95 -24.66 6.74
C GLN A 165 5.54 -23.36 6.07
N PHE A 166 6.03 -23.11 4.86
CA PHE A 166 5.66 -21.97 4.01
C PHE A 166 5.39 -22.44 2.59
N LYS A 167 4.28 -22.02 2.01
CA LYS A 167 3.93 -22.30 0.60
C LYS A 167 3.33 -21.07 -0.06
N GLU A 168 3.99 -20.57 -1.11
CA GLU A 168 3.50 -19.42 -1.91
C GLU A 168 2.47 -19.86 -2.93
N LYS A 169 1.29 -19.23 -2.91
CA LYS A 169 0.17 -19.43 -3.84
C LYS A 169 -0.16 -20.91 -4.06
N PRO A 170 -0.63 -21.59 -3.01
CA PRO A 170 -0.97 -23.00 -3.10
C PRO A 170 -2.16 -23.22 -4.04
N THR A 171 -2.25 -24.41 -4.64
CA THR A 171 -3.52 -24.90 -5.19
C THR A 171 -4.50 -25.18 -4.04
N LYS A 172 -5.78 -25.38 -4.32
CA LYS A 172 -6.79 -25.68 -3.28
C LYS A 172 -6.44 -26.95 -2.50
N GLU A 173 -5.85 -27.93 -3.18
CA GLU A 173 -5.43 -29.21 -2.61
C GLU A 173 -4.19 -29.09 -1.72
N GLU A 174 -3.38 -28.06 -1.90
CA GLU A 174 -2.17 -27.79 -1.14
C GLU A 174 -2.41 -26.88 0.07
N VAL A 175 -3.65 -26.37 0.26
CA VAL A 175 -3.97 -25.49 1.39
C VAL A 175 -3.95 -26.29 2.68
N PHE A 176 -3.04 -25.92 3.58
CA PHE A 176 -2.90 -26.51 4.92
C PHE A 176 -3.19 -25.49 6.04
N SER A 177 -3.35 -24.20 5.70
CA SER A 177 -3.57 -23.12 6.66
C SER A 177 -4.31 -21.96 6.00
N ASN A 178 -5.12 -21.23 6.77
CA ASN A 178 -5.73 -19.97 6.38
C ASN A 178 -4.92 -18.76 6.85
N LEU A 179 -3.80 -18.97 7.56
CA LEU A 179 -2.87 -17.92 7.93
C LEU A 179 -1.98 -17.61 6.73
N ILE A 180 -2.02 -16.36 6.28
CA ILE A 180 -1.24 -15.88 5.15
C ILE A 180 -0.11 -14.95 5.59
N ASN A 181 0.93 -14.91 4.78
CA ASN A 181 1.95 -13.88 4.81
C ASN A 181 1.33 -12.53 4.42
N ALA A 182 1.35 -11.57 5.35
CA ALA A 182 0.77 -10.25 5.16
C ALA A 182 1.71 -9.23 4.49
N GLY A 183 2.86 -9.67 3.96
CA GLY A 183 3.78 -8.79 3.24
C GLY A 183 4.44 -7.72 4.12
N SER A 184 4.59 -8.00 5.41
CA SER A 184 5.24 -7.13 6.39
C SER A 184 6.11 -7.98 7.30
N TYR A 185 7.38 -7.59 7.44
CA TYR A 185 8.42 -8.41 8.05
C TYR A 185 9.30 -7.61 9.00
N VAL A 186 9.86 -8.27 10.01
CA VAL A 186 11.08 -7.88 10.71
C VAL A 186 12.14 -8.90 10.34
N LEU A 187 13.26 -8.44 9.80
CA LEU A 187 14.34 -9.28 9.26
C LEU A 187 15.69 -8.85 9.84
N GLU A 188 16.64 -9.80 9.92
CA GLU A 188 18.05 -9.51 10.16
C GLU A 188 18.80 -9.36 8.83
N ASP A 189 19.86 -8.55 8.82
CA ASP A 189 20.69 -8.36 7.61
C ASP A 189 21.45 -9.63 7.17
N ASP A 190 21.61 -10.62 8.05
CA ASP A 190 22.08 -11.97 7.71
C ASP A 190 21.25 -12.63 6.58
N ILE A 191 20.02 -12.15 6.31
CA ILE A 191 19.21 -12.64 5.19
C ILE A 191 19.90 -12.41 3.84
N PHE A 192 20.72 -11.36 3.71
CA PHE A 192 21.42 -11.05 2.46
C PHE A 192 22.48 -12.10 2.10
N ASP A 193 23.04 -12.79 3.10
CA ASP A 193 24.06 -13.84 2.87
C ASP A 193 23.49 -15.07 2.16
N ILE A 194 22.18 -15.29 2.26
CA ILE A 194 21.49 -16.43 1.63
C ILE A 194 20.70 -16.06 0.38
N MET A 195 20.57 -14.76 0.07
CA MET A 195 19.87 -14.31 -1.11
C MET A 195 20.72 -14.42 -2.38
N PRO A 196 20.19 -15.02 -3.47
CA PRO A 196 20.87 -15.01 -4.74
C PRO A 196 20.91 -13.60 -5.34
N ARG A 197 21.88 -13.33 -6.19
CA ARG A 197 21.91 -12.11 -6.99
C ARG A 197 20.88 -12.16 -8.12
N GLY A 198 20.28 -11.01 -8.43
CA GLY A 198 19.35 -10.86 -9.55
C GLY A 198 17.91 -11.21 -9.21
N LYS A 199 17.13 -11.51 -10.23
CA LYS A 199 15.66 -11.65 -10.09
C LYS A 199 15.27 -12.93 -9.37
N HIS A 200 14.60 -12.78 -8.23
CA HIS A 200 14.00 -13.89 -7.48
C HIS A 200 12.85 -13.41 -6.56
N SER A 201 12.06 -14.34 -6.03
CA SER A 201 11.00 -14.07 -5.06
C SER A 201 11.43 -14.51 -3.67
N ILE A 202 11.32 -13.63 -2.68
CA ILE A 202 11.61 -13.98 -1.28
C ILE A 202 10.66 -15.07 -0.78
N GLU A 203 9.39 -15.02 -1.20
CA GLU A 203 8.33 -15.93 -0.77
C GLU A 203 8.49 -17.34 -1.37
N ARG A 204 9.05 -17.43 -2.58
CA ARG A 204 9.20 -18.72 -3.28
C ARG A 204 10.54 -19.38 -3.04
N GLU A 205 11.59 -18.56 -2.91
CA GLU A 205 12.97 -19.06 -2.99
C GLU A 205 13.72 -18.98 -1.66
N ILE A 206 13.29 -18.08 -0.74
CA ILE A 206 13.98 -17.84 0.54
C ILE A 206 13.16 -18.36 1.71
N PHE A 207 11.91 -17.89 1.89
CA PHE A 207 11.11 -18.24 3.07
C PHE A 207 10.86 -19.73 3.27
N PRO A 208 10.63 -20.57 2.23
CA PRO A 208 10.47 -22.01 2.44
C PRO A 208 11.70 -22.68 3.08
N GLY A 209 12.91 -22.31 2.68
CA GLY A 209 14.16 -22.80 3.27
C GLY A 209 14.31 -22.34 4.73
N LEU A 210 14.13 -21.05 4.99
CA LEU A 210 14.20 -20.50 6.35
C LEU A 210 13.14 -21.10 7.29
N ALA A 211 11.95 -21.43 6.78
CA ALA A 211 10.92 -22.13 7.57
C ALA A 211 11.37 -23.56 7.94
N ALA A 212 11.92 -24.30 6.98
CA ALA A 212 12.44 -25.64 7.21
C ALA A 212 13.60 -25.67 8.23
N ASP A 213 14.43 -24.62 8.22
CA ASP A 213 15.58 -24.47 9.13
C ASP A 213 15.18 -23.84 10.49
N GLY A 214 13.87 -23.57 10.73
CA GLY A 214 13.37 -22.99 11.97
C GLY A 214 13.84 -21.53 12.20
N GLN A 215 14.18 -20.80 11.13
CA GLN A 215 14.70 -19.42 11.19
C GLN A 215 13.61 -18.36 11.02
N LEU A 216 12.34 -18.76 10.85
CA LEU A 216 11.20 -17.85 10.71
C LEU A 216 10.22 -17.97 11.88
N ASN A 217 9.69 -16.82 12.28
CA ASN A 217 8.55 -16.72 13.21
C ASN A 217 7.35 -16.09 12.50
N GLY A 218 6.16 -16.29 13.08
CA GLY A 218 4.93 -15.69 12.60
C GLY A 218 4.15 -15.01 13.72
N LYS A 219 3.73 -13.76 13.51
CA LYS A 219 2.89 -13.00 14.42
C LYS A 219 1.59 -12.61 13.76
N GLN A 220 0.48 -13.25 14.17
CA GLN A 220 -0.85 -12.85 13.70
C GLN A 220 -1.25 -11.53 14.33
N PHE A 221 -1.88 -10.66 13.53
CA PHE A 221 -2.51 -9.41 13.96
C PHE A 221 -4.01 -9.43 13.61
N SER A 222 -4.74 -8.42 14.09
CA SER A 222 -6.18 -8.26 13.88
C SER A 222 -6.53 -6.86 13.41
N GLY A 223 -7.77 -6.64 12.96
CA GLY A 223 -8.24 -5.37 12.45
C GLY A 223 -8.56 -5.46 10.96
N TYR A 224 -7.70 -4.98 10.06
CA TYR A 224 -7.89 -5.08 8.61
C TYR A 224 -6.54 -5.28 7.89
N PHE A 225 -6.63 -5.92 6.74
CA PHE A 225 -5.54 -6.17 5.81
C PHE A 225 -6.05 -6.04 4.37
N ILE A 226 -5.43 -5.17 3.58
CA ILE A 226 -5.86 -4.85 2.22
C ILE A 226 -4.64 -4.76 1.30
N ASP A 227 -4.60 -5.64 0.28
CA ASP A 227 -3.71 -5.51 -0.87
C ASP A 227 -4.34 -4.51 -1.84
N ALA A 228 -3.93 -3.22 -1.77
CA ALA A 228 -4.45 -2.13 -2.59
C ALA A 228 -3.93 -2.20 -4.05
N GLY A 229 -3.98 -3.39 -4.64
CA GLY A 229 -3.47 -3.67 -5.99
C GLY A 229 -4.49 -3.56 -7.12
N THR A 230 -5.78 -3.50 -6.82
CA THR A 230 -6.87 -3.39 -7.80
C THR A 230 -7.76 -2.19 -7.50
N PRO A 231 -8.60 -1.72 -8.45
CA PRO A 231 -9.55 -0.64 -8.20
C PRO A 231 -10.52 -0.94 -7.03
N GLU A 232 -10.98 -2.17 -6.93
CA GLU A 232 -11.89 -2.62 -5.86
C GLU A 232 -11.19 -2.57 -4.50
N SER A 233 -10.01 -3.20 -4.39
CA SER A 233 -9.24 -3.19 -3.14
C SER A 233 -8.69 -1.80 -2.79
N TRP A 234 -8.48 -0.93 -3.79
CA TRP A 234 -8.20 0.48 -3.56
C TRP A 234 -9.33 1.17 -2.80
N SER A 235 -10.57 1.01 -3.29
CA SER A 235 -11.77 1.56 -2.64
C SER A 235 -11.96 1.00 -1.24
N GLU A 236 -11.70 -0.29 -1.02
CA GLU A 236 -11.71 -0.91 0.31
C GLU A 236 -10.68 -0.26 1.25
N GLY A 237 -9.46 0.01 0.73
CA GLY A 237 -8.39 0.71 1.46
C GLY A 237 -8.80 2.12 1.88
N VAL A 238 -9.39 2.89 0.97
CA VAL A 238 -9.95 4.21 1.25
C VAL A 238 -10.99 4.13 2.37
N GLN A 239 -11.96 3.23 2.26
CA GLN A 239 -13.01 3.07 3.27
C GLN A 239 -12.46 2.58 4.62
N ALA A 240 -11.48 1.69 4.62
CA ALA A 240 -10.82 1.26 5.85
C ALA A 240 -10.11 2.44 6.54
N CYS A 241 -9.41 3.29 5.78
CA CYS A 241 -8.79 4.50 6.32
C CYS A 241 -9.82 5.49 6.87
N ILE A 242 -10.96 5.68 6.21
CA ILE A 242 -12.06 6.53 6.70
C ILE A 242 -12.63 5.98 8.01
N ARG A 243 -13.03 4.70 8.03
CA ARG A 243 -13.63 4.05 9.22
C ARG A 243 -12.70 4.07 10.43
N ASN A 244 -11.42 3.89 10.21
CA ASN A 244 -10.40 3.83 11.27
C ASN A 244 -9.75 5.20 11.54
N LYS A 245 -10.26 6.28 10.93
CA LYS A 245 -9.76 7.66 11.10
C LYS A 245 -8.26 7.80 10.85
N ARG A 246 -7.76 7.09 9.82
CA ARG A 246 -6.36 7.13 9.40
C ARG A 246 -6.10 8.35 8.50
N PHE A 247 -6.25 9.55 9.06
CA PHE A 247 -5.95 10.83 8.40
C PHE A 247 -5.68 11.90 9.45
N SER A 248 -4.81 12.82 9.14
CA SER A 248 -4.43 13.98 9.97
C SER A 248 -5.00 15.28 9.44
N SER A 249 -5.41 15.30 8.17
CA SER A 249 -6.04 16.45 7.52
C SER A 249 -7.28 16.03 6.73
N GLY A 250 -8.09 17.02 6.33
CA GLY A 250 -9.41 16.76 5.74
C GLY A 250 -10.48 16.49 6.79
N GLU A 251 -11.70 16.23 6.34
CA GLU A 251 -12.84 15.97 7.22
C GLU A 251 -13.76 14.87 6.66
N VAL A 252 -14.51 14.20 7.55
CA VAL A 252 -15.50 13.21 7.16
C VAL A 252 -16.89 13.80 7.26
N CYS A 253 -17.62 13.80 6.14
CA CYS A 253 -19.01 14.19 6.04
C CYS A 253 -19.82 13.10 5.34
N GLY A 254 -20.94 12.66 5.92
CA GLY A 254 -21.80 11.61 5.33
C GLY A 254 -21.09 10.26 5.10
N GLY A 255 -20.02 9.96 5.86
CA GLY A 255 -19.22 8.75 5.70
C GLY A 255 -18.20 8.82 4.56
N SER A 256 -18.00 9.98 3.94
CA SER A 256 -17.01 10.26 2.91
C SER A 256 -15.94 11.22 3.42
N TRP A 257 -14.70 11.05 2.97
CA TRP A 257 -13.60 11.96 3.31
C TRP A 257 -13.44 13.03 2.24
N PHE A 258 -13.25 14.27 2.70
CA PHE A 258 -12.98 15.45 1.87
C PHE A 258 -11.66 16.10 2.30
N SER A 259 -10.81 16.42 1.33
CA SER A 259 -9.56 17.16 1.61
C SER A 259 -9.82 18.63 1.92
N ASN A 260 -8.82 19.32 2.46
CA ASN A 260 -8.81 20.78 2.61
C ASN A 260 -7.94 21.45 1.51
N PRO A 261 -8.44 22.48 0.79
CA PRO A 261 -9.78 23.04 0.88
C PRO A 261 -10.85 22.07 0.36
N MET A 262 -12.04 22.13 0.97
CA MET A 262 -13.12 21.22 0.64
C MET A 262 -13.60 21.38 -0.80
N ALA A 263 -14.05 20.28 -1.40
CA ALA A 263 -14.71 20.28 -2.69
C ALA A 263 -15.98 21.15 -2.68
N LYS A 264 -16.30 21.78 -3.81
CA LYS A 264 -17.56 22.49 -4.02
C LYS A 264 -18.66 21.48 -4.39
N VAL A 265 -19.52 21.17 -3.45
CA VAL A 265 -20.67 20.26 -3.66
C VAL A 265 -21.94 21.08 -3.78
N ILE A 266 -22.72 20.85 -4.85
CA ILE A 266 -23.98 21.55 -5.11
C ILE A 266 -25.12 20.84 -4.35
N ASP A 267 -26.13 21.62 -3.92
CA ASP A 267 -27.30 21.10 -3.23
C ASP A 267 -27.98 19.99 -4.05
N GLY A 268 -28.36 18.90 -3.37
CA GLY A 268 -28.95 17.71 -3.98
C GLY A 268 -27.95 16.61 -4.33
N ALA A 269 -26.64 16.84 -4.19
CA ALA A 269 -25.67 15.77 -4.32
C ALA A 269 -25.69 14.83 -3.09
N ARG A 270 -25.51 13.52 -3.34
CA ARG A 270 -25.35 12.49 -2.31
C ARG A 270 -24.00 11.80 -2.48
N ILE A 271 -23.13 11.90 -1.47
CA ILE A 271 -21.76 11.34 -1.51
C ILE A 271 -21.59 10.42 -0.30
N VAL A 272 -21.31 9.14 -0.54
CA VAL A 272 -21.22 8.12 0.51
C VAL A 272 -20.01 7.20 0.29
N GLY A 273 -19.24 6.95 1.35
CA GLY A 273 -18.10 6.00 1.32
C GLY A 273 -17.00 6.39 0.34
N SER A 274 -16.86 7.67 0.01
CA SER A 274 -16.02 8.16 -1.08
C SER A 274 -14.87 9.02 -0.56
N MET A 275 -13.82 9.13 -1.36
CA MET A 275 -12.71 10.06 -1.17
C MET A 275 -12.82 11.18 -2.21
N ILE A 276 -12.92 12.42 -1.76
CA ILE A 276 -13.01 13.60 -2.62
C ILE A 276 -11.86 14.56 -2.32
N GLU A 277 -10.96 14.72 -3.27
CA GLU A 277 -9.86 15.68 -3.14
C GLU A 277 -10.33 17.14 -3.32
N GLY A 278 -9.45 18.10 -3.04
CA GLY A 278 -9.72 19.54 -3.16
C GLY A 278 -9.91 20.00 -4.60
N ASN A 279 -10.50 21.20 -4.75
CA ASN A 279 -10.77 21.80 -6.07
C ASN A 279 -11.67 20.92 -6.98
N VAL A 280 -12.45 20.01 -6.40
CA VAL A 280 -13.46 19.23 -7.11
C VAL A 280 -14.79 19.98 -7.08
N VAL A 281 -15.53 19.95 -8.18
CA VAL A 281 -16.89 20.48 -8.28
C VAL A 281 -17.87 19.37 -8.59
N ILE A 282 -18.89 19.18 -7.74
CA ILE A 282 -19.89 18.10 -7.91
C ILE A 282 -21.26 18.74 -8.03
N GLY A 283 -21.93 18.49 -9.15
CA GLY A 283 -23.32 18.83 -9.40
C GLY A 283 -24.29 17.96 -8.56
N GLY A 284 -25.62 18.12 -8.75
CA GLY A 284 -26.65 17.33 -8.09
C GLY A 284 -26.62 15.86 -8.51
N SER A 285 -25.66 15.09 -8.01
CA SER A 285 -25.32 13.72 -8.46
C SER A 285 -25.09 12.78 -7.27
N ASP A 286 -25.27 11.48 -7.50
CA ASP A 286 -25.00 10.40 -6.55
C ASP A 286 -23.60 9.83 -6.78
N ILE A 287 -22.71 9.89 -5.75
CA ILE A 287 -21.36 9.33 -5.79
C ILE A 287 -21.21 8.37 -4.61
N THR A 288 -20.91 7.11 -4.88
CA THR A 288 -20.77 6.08 -3.86
C THR A 288 -19.46 5.31 -4.05
N GLU A 289 -18.77 5.03 -2.92
CA GLU A 289 -17.57 4.18 -2.88
C GLU A 289 -16.51 4.51 -3.95
N SER A 290 -16.39 5.80 -4.27
CA SER A 290 -15.57 6.29 -5.38
C SER A 290 -14.47 7.22 -4.90
N THR A 291 -13.37 7.27 -5.65
CA THR A 291 -12.30 8.25 -5.46
C THR A 291 -12.37 9.29 -6.58
N VAL A 292 -12.48 10.57 -6.21
CA VAL A 292 -12.47 11.70 -7.15
C VAL A 292 -11.27 12.60 -6.83
N LEU A 293 -10.30 12.61 -7.74
CA LEU A 293 -9.06 13.36 -7.55
C LEU A 293 -9.21 14.85 -7.94
N SER A 294 -8.28 15.64 -7.44
CA SER A 294 -8.29 17.10 -7.51
C SER A 294 -8.47 17.68 -8.92
N GLY A 295 -9.14 18.84 -8.99
CA GLY A 295 -9.40 19.57 -10.22
C GLY A 295 -10.50 18.99 -11.09
N SER A 296 -11.16 17.91 -10.65
CA SER A 296 -12.20 17.26 -11.43
C SER A 296 -13.58 17.90 -11.25
N SER A 297 -14.45 17.72 -12.23
CA SER A 297 -15.84 18.18 -12.20
C SER A 297 -16.81 17.10 -12.60
N VAL A 298 -17.93 16.99 -11.87
CA VAL A 298 -19.03 16.08 -12.15
C VAL A 298 -20.28 16.91 -12.40
N GLY A 299 -20.91 16.72 -13.56
CA GLY A 299 -22.15 17.37 -13.93
C GLY A 299 -23.35 16.93 -13.08
N ASP A 300 -24.57 17.35 -13.45
CA ASP A 300 -25.80 17.03 -12.73
C ASP A 300 -26.36 15.65 -13.14
N ASN A 301 -27.15 15.06 -12.24
CA ASN A 301 -27.85 13.78 -12.45
C ASN A 301 -26.94 12.62 -12.86
N CYS A 302 -25.71 12.61 -12.39
CA CYS A 302 -24.81 11.47 -12.57
C CYS A 302 -25.01 10.45 -11.43
N VAL A 303 -24.81 9.17 -11.76
CA VAL A 303 -24.68 8.06 -10.82
C VAL A 303 -23.30 7.47 -11.00
N ILE A 304 -22.44 7.61 -9.99
CA ILE A 304 -21.05 7.17 -10.02
C ILE A 304 -20.81 6.23 -8.84
N SER A 305 -20.48 4.97 -9.12
CA SER A 305 -20.30 3.96 -8.08
C SER A 305 -18.99 3.17 -8.28
N SER A 306 -18.24 2.98 -7.21
CA SER A 306 -16.99 2.19 -7.19
C SER A 306 -16.00 2.60 -8.30
N CYS A 307 -15.95 3.91 -8.62
CA CYS A 307 -15.10 4.46 -9.68
C CYS A 307 -13.83 5.11 -9.12
N LEU A 308 -12.77 5.07 -9.91
CA LEU A 308 -11.55 5.83 -9.68
C LEU A 308 -11.46 6.94 -10.74
N ILE A 309 -11.71 8.19 -10.34
CA ILE A 309 -11.73 9.35 -11.24
C ILE A 309 -10.41 10.12 -11.10
N GLY A 310 -9.64 10.19 -12.19
CA GLY A 310 -8.34 10.83 -12.24
C GLY A 310 -8.41 12.35 -12.10
N ARG A 311 -7.26 13.00 -11.89
CA ARG A 311 -7.14 14.46 -11.73
C ARG A 311 -7.60 15.20 -12.97
N ASN A 312 -8.17 16.40 -12.78
CA ASN A 312 -8.61 17.31 -13.86
C ASN A 312 -9.58 16.64 -14.85
N THR A 313 -10.39 15.70 -14.39
CA THR A 313 -11.37 15.00 -15.24
C THR A 313 -12.68 15.77 -15.26
N THR A 314 -13.28 15.90 -16.45
CA THR A 314 -14.62 16.47 -16.62
C THR A 314 -15.62 15.38 -16.96
N ILE A 315 -16.63 15.18 -16.11
CA ILE A 315 -17.75 14.26 -16.35
C ILE A 315 -18.98 15.09 -16.67
N GLY A 316 -19.54 14.91 -17.87
CA GLY A 316 -20.75 15.59 -18.29
C GLY A 316 -22.00 15.14 -17.47
N SER A 317 -23.13 15.81 -17.67
CA SER A 317 -24.36 15.48 -16.94
C SER A 317 -25.05 14.20 -17.43
N ASN A 318 -25.89 13.60 -16.58
CA ASN A 318 -26.67 12.38 -16.88
C ASN A 318 -25.79 11.17 -17.20
N CYS A 319 -24.61 11.05 -16.62
CA CYS A 319 -23.72 9.89 -16.77
C CYS A 319 -24.04 8.80 -15.75
N ASN A 320 -23.88 7.54 -16.13
CA ASN A 320 -23.96 6.39 -15.24
C ASN A 320 -22.67 5.58 -15.36
N LEU A 321 -21.82 5.65 -14.34
CA LEU A 321 -20.50 5.01 -14.30
C LEU A 321 -20.42 4.07 -13.11
N SER A 322 -20.05 2.81 -13.34
CA SER A 322 -19.89 1.84 -12.26
C SER A 322 -18.60 1.02 -12.47
N GLY A 323 -17.71 1.01 -11.48
CA GLY A 323 -16.45 0.26 -11.53
C GLY A 323 -15.46 0.72 -12.62
N VAL A 324 -15.51 1.99 -13.02
CA VAL A 324 -14.68 2.54 -14.11
C VAL A 324 -13.44 3.22 -13.55
N VAL A 325 -12.27 2.95 -14.14
CA VAL A 325 -11.04 3.70 -13.87
C VAL A 325 -10.86 4.76 -14.96
N VAL A 326 -11.02 6.02 -14.60
CA VAL A 326 -10.94 7.16 -15.53
C VAL A 326 -9.56 7.81 -15.42
N ASP A 327 -8.88 7.96 -16.57
CA ASP A 327 -7.54 8.57 -16.61
C ASP A 327 -7.58 10.06 -16.23
N HIS A 328 -6.43 10.57 -15.86
CA HIS A 328 -6.23 11.99 -15.62
C HIS A 328 -6.49 12.81 -16.89
N ASN A 329 -6.98 14.04 -16.72
CA ASN A 329 -7.27 15.00 -17.80
C ASN A 329 -8.29 14.47 -18.83
N SER A 330 -9.16 13.53 -18.44
CA SER A 330 -10.17 12.95 -19.31
C SER A 330 -11.42 13.83 -19.40
N ILE A 331 -12.13 13.67 -20.52
CA ILE A 331 -13.47 14.25 -20.72
C ILE A 331 -14.43 13.10 -20.99
N ILE A 332 -15.44 12.95 -20.13
CA ILE A 332 -16.55 12.01 -20.33
C ILE A 332 -17.76 12.81 -20.81
N PRO A 333 -18.26 12.56 -22.05
CA PRO A 333 -19.44 13.26 -22.57
C PRO A 333 -20.68 13.02 -21.72
N SER A 334 -21.61 13.98 -21.73
CA SER A 334 -22.92 13.81 -21.10
C SER A 334 -23.65 12.55 -21.63
N GLN A 335 -24.48 11.94 -20.79
CA GLN A 335 -25.27 10.75 -21.10
C GLN A 335 -24.43 9.47 -21.36
N THR A 336 -23.15 9.47 -20.92
CA THR A 336 -22.31 8.27 -20.97
C THR A 336 -22.80 7.22 -19.97
N ASN A 337 -22.95 5.98 -20.44
CA ASN A 337 -23.26 4.83 -19.60
C ASN A 337 -22.15 3.77 -19.76
N GLN A 338 -21.40 3.49 -18.67
CA GLN A 338 -20.31 2.52 -18.70
C GLN A 338 -20.23 1.72 -17.40
N ILE A 339 -20.11 0.41 -17.55
CA ILE A 339 -19.93 -0.53 -16.44
C ILE A 339 -18.57 -1.21 -16.61
N GLY A 340 -17.70 -1.04 -15.61
CA GLY A 340 -16.35 -1.60 -15.60
C GLY A 340 -15.42 -1.00 -16.64
N GLY A 341 -14.18 -1.47 -16.60
CA GLY A 341 -13.16 -1.10 -17.56
C GLY A 341 -12.51 0.27 -17.30
N LYS A 342 -12.00 0.86 -18.36
CA LYS A 342 -11.17 2.07 -18.29
C LYS A 342 -11.71 3.15 -19.24
N TRP A 343 -11.40 4.41 -18.90
CA TRP A 343 -11.68 5.55 -19.77
C TRP A 343 -10.39 6.40 -19.93
N PRO A 344 -10.02 6.80 -21.17
CA PRO A 344 -10.64 6.38 -22.43
C PRO A 344 -10.56 4.88 -22.63
N LEU A 345 -11.48 4.37 -23.46
CA LEU A 345 -11.44 2.96 -23.87
C LEU A 345 -10.10 2.67 -24.54
N GLU A 346 -9.40 1.64 -24.12
CA GLU A 346 -8.19 1.17 -24.82
C GLU A 346 -8.61 0.73 -26.24
N SER A 347 -7.98 1.33 -27.27
CA SER A 347 -8.17 1.01 -28.68
C SER A 347 -7.62 -0.36 -29.06
#